data_f834233e3484c90e391295cd310b7c67
#
_entry.id   f834233e3484c90e391295cd310b7c67
#
_cell.length_a   1.000
_cell.length_b   1.000
_cell.length_c   1.000
_cell.angle_alpha   90.00
_cell.angle_beta   90.00
_cell.angle_gamma   90.00
#
_symmetry.space_group_name_H-M   'P 1'
#
loop_
_entity.id
_entity.type
_entity.pdbx_description
1 polymer ?
#
loop_
_entity_poly.entity_id
_entity_poly.type
_entity_poly.pdbx_seq_one_letter_code
_entity_poly.pdbx_strand_id
1 'polypeptide(L)'
;MDLKFFAYRTALLKTKRGNNRGVFSNAKPLFVLAIINAIEEGVVIGNKIEFTNKELEDIYRKVSSKSYNSNCDIIRVNAKVTPFNMPFFHLNAEEYYHIKWNTKNEKPSQAQSPSSKYLRENIDYAYLDPELWDLLQNPLVRDEFRKAIINHYLKEEKE
;
A
#
# COMPACT_ATOMS: atom_id res chain seq x y z
N MET A 1 3.71 8.62 -22.33
CA MET A 1 3.86 7.54 -21.35
C MET A 1 3.68 6.22 -22.04
N ASP A 2 4.41 5.19 -21.63
CA ASP A 2 4.42 3.92 -22.33
C ASP A 2 3.31 2.97 -21.85
N LEU A 3 3.24 1.80 -22.48
CA LEU A 3 2.23 0.79 -22.16
C LEU A 3 2.35 0.28 -20.72
N LYS A 4 3.56 0.23 -20.16
CA LYS A 4 3.80 -0.23 -18.78
C LYS A 4 3.15 0.72 -17.79
N PHE A 5 3.27 2.03 -18.02
CA PHE A 5 2.63 3.02 -17.17
C PHE A 5 1.11 2.76 -17.09
N PHE A 6 0.46 2.62 -18.24
CA PHE A 6 -0.98 2.41 -18.27
C PHE A 6 -1.38 1.05 -17.69
N ALA A 7 -0.59 0.01 -17.90
CA ALA A 7 -0.85 -1.31 -17.34
C ALA A 7 -0.80 -1.29 -15.81
N TYR A 8 0.20 -0.65 -15.22
CA TYR A 8 0.30 -0.57 -13.76
C TYR A 8 -0.70 0.41 -13.17
N ARG A 9 -1.00 1.51 -13.85
CA ARG A 9 -2.07 2.39 -13.42
C ARG A 9 -3.38 1.61 -13.30
N THR A 10 -3.70 0.82 -14.31
CA THR A 10 -4.89 -0.03 -14.31
C THR A 10 -4.86 -1.05 -13.18
N ALA A 11 -3.72 -1.73 -12.99
CA ALA A 11 -3.57 -2.72 -11.91
C ALA A 11 -3.78 -2.09 -10.54
N LEU A 12 -3.22 -0.91 -10.30
CA LEU A 12 -3.39 -0.20 -9.03
C LEU A 12 -4.84 0.19 -8.80
N LEU A 13 -5.57 0.58 -9.84
CA LEU A 13 -6.98 0.96 -9.73
C LEU A 13 -7.94 -0.23 -9.67
N LYS A 14 -7.44 -1.44 -9.89
CA LYS A 14 -8.20 -2.70 -9.74
C LYS A 14 -7.81 -3.48 -8.48
N THR A 15 -7.07 -2.86 -7.58
CA THR A 15 -6.70 -3.49 -6.31
C THR A 15 -7.96 -3.88 -5.54
N LYS A 16 -8.05 -5.15 -5.16
CA LYS A 16 -9.20 -5.65 -4.42
C LYS A 16 -9.18 -5.15 -2.99
N ARG A 17 -10.31 -4.65 -2.53
CA ARG A 17 -10.47 -4.17 -1.15
C ARG A 17 -11.33 -5.16 -0.37
N GLY A 18 -11.00 -5.31 0.92
CA GLY A 18 -11.87 -6.04 1.83
C GLY A 18 -13.24 -5.40 1.88
N ASN A 19 -14.28 -6.22 1.99
CA ASN A 19 -15.66 -5.76 2.06
C ASN A 19 -16.30 -6.33 3.34
N ASN A 20 -16.79 -5.44 4.18
CA ASN A 20 -17.53 -5.82 5.39
C ASN A 20 -18.90 -5.14 5.34
N ARG A 21 -19.92 -5.90 4.95
CA ARG A 21 -21.31 -5.43 4.86
C ARG A 21 -21.48 -4.18 3.99
N GLY A 22 -20.83 -4.18 2.83
CA GLY A 22 -20.90 -3.06 1.90
C GLY A 22 -19.91 -1.94 2.17
N VAL A 23 -19.17 -2.00 3.27
CA VAL A 23 -18.13 -1.03 3.59
C VAL A 23 -16.77 -1.59 3.17
N PHE A 24 -16.12 -0.90 2.23
CA PHE A 24 -14.81 -1.33 1.73
C PHE A 24 -13.68 -0.82 2.63
N SER A 25 -12.72 -1.69 2.89
CA SER A 25 -11.48 -1.30 3.55
C SER A 25 -10.54 -0.67 2.53
N ASN A 26 -10.04 0.53 2.82
CA ASN A 26 -9.05 1.20 2.00
C ASN A 26 -7.60 0.93 2.43
N ALA A 27 -7.38 -0.06 3.29
CA ALA A 27 -6.04 -0.35 3.82
C ALA A 27 -5.02 -0.63 2.72
N LYS A 28 -5.37 -1.44 1.71
CA LYS A 28 -4.45 -1.74 0.59
C LYS A 28 -4.12 -0.50 -0.25
N PRO A 29 -5.10 0.28 -0.73
CA PRO A 29 -4.78 1.52 -1.45
C PRO A 29 -3.97 2.50 -0.59
N LEU A 30 -4.28 2.63 0.69
CA LEU A 30 -3.53 3.49 1.59
C LEU A 30 -2.09 3.01 1.77
N PHE A 31 -1.88 1.69 1.81
CA PHE A 31 -0.53 1.15 1.90
C PHE A 31 0.26 1.39 0.61
N VAL A 32 -0.36 1.24 -0.57
CA VAL A 32 0.29 1.59 -1.84
C VAL A 32 0.69 3.07 -1.83
N LEU A 33 -0.21 3.94 -1.37
CA LEU A 33 0.08 5.37 -1.25
C LEU A 33 1.26 5.62 -0.31
N ALA A 34 1.31 4.89 0.81
CA ALA A 34 2.42 4.98 1.76
C ALA A 34 3.75 4.55 1.11
N ILE A 35 3.75 3.50 0.31
CA ILE A 35 4.94 3.05 -0.42
C ILE A 35 5.42 4.14 -1.37
N ILE A 36 4.51 4.74 -2.14
CA ILE A 36 4.86 5.82 -3.07
C ILE A 36 5.52 6.98 -2.31
N ASN A 37 4.92 7.40 -1.22
CA ASN A 37 5.45 8.48 -0.39
C ASN A 37 6.80 8.10 0.25
N ALA A 38 6.95 6.85 0.66
CA ALA A 38 8.19 6.36 1.27
C ALA A 38 9.35 6.33 0.25
N ILE A 39 9.07 6.00 -1.00
CA ILE A 39 10.06 6.08 -2.07
C ILE A 39 10.49 7.54 -2.26
N GLU A 40 9.53 8.45 -2.31
CA GLU A 40 9.79 9.88 -2.50
C GLU A 40 10.66 10.45 -1.37
N GLU A 41 10.41 10.03 -0.13
CA GLU A 41 11.14 10.52 1.04
C GLU A 41 12.45 9.77 1.31
N GLY A 42 12.80 8.81 0.48
CA GLY A 42 14.02 8.02 0.66
C GLY A 42 13.96 7.03 1.83
N VAL A 43 12.77 6.75 2.33
CA VAL A 43 12.54 5.78 3.41
C VAL A 43 12.64 4.35 2.89
N VAL A 44 12.16 4.11 1.67
CA VAL A 44 12.33 2.84 0.97
C VAL A 44 13.35 3.06 -0.15
N ILE A 45 14.52 2.45 0.02
CA ILE A 45 15.64 2.54 -0.91
C ILE A 45 15.90 1.13 -1.48
N GLY A 46 15.95 1.04 -2.80
CA GLY A 46 15.96 -0.26 -3.44
C GLY A 46 14.59 -0.92 -3.33
N ASN A 47 14.36 -1.95 -4.10
CA ASN A 47 13.05 -2.61 -4.15
C ASN A 47 12.91 -3.63 -3.00
N LYS A 48 13.02 -3.14 -1.78
CA LYS A 48 12.90 -3.94 -0.55
C LYS A 48 12.08 -3.17 0.48
N ILE A 49 10.89 -3.67 0.72
CA ILE A 49 9.93 -3.07 1.66
C ILE A 49 9.93 -3.95 2.90
N GLU A 50 10.54 -3.45 3.97
CA GLU A 50 10.70 -4.22 5.21
C GLU A 50 9.56 -3.97 6.17
N PHE A 51 9.01 -5.05 6.72
CA PHE A 51 7.94 -4.96 7.71
C PHE A 51 8.39 -4.20 8.97
N THR A 52 9.67 -4.30 9.30
CA THR A 52 10.24 -3.65 10.47
C THR A 52 10.63 -2.18 10.26
N ASN A 53 10.40 -1.63 9.07
CA ASN A 53 10.69 -0.23 8.78
C ASN A 53 9.65 0.67 9.45
N LYS A 54 10.01 1.25 10.59
CA LYS A 54 9.11 2.08 11.37
C LYS A 54 8.73 3.39 10.69
N GLU A 55 9.63 3.96 9.91
CA GLU A 55 9.30 5.17 9.15
C GLU A 55 8.23 4.92 8.10
N LEU A 56 8.27 3.75 7.45
CA LEU A 56 7.22 3.35 6.53
C LEU A 56 5.89 3.16 7.25
N GLU A 57 5.90 2.51 8.40
CA GLU A 57 4.69 2.34 9.21
C GLU A 57 4.11 3.69 9.63
N ASP A 58 4.96 4.64 10.01
CA ASP A 58 4.53 6.00 10.37
C ASP A 58 3.90 6.71 9.18
N ILE A 59 4.50 6.59 7.99
CA ILE A 59 3.93 7.15 6.76
C ILE A 59 2.55 6.54 6.49
N TYR A 60 2.42 5.23 6.63
CA TYR A 60 1.14 4.55 6.46
C TYR A 60 0.07 5.07 7.42
N ARG A 61 0.41 5.21 8.70
CA ARG A 61 -0.52 5.75 9.69
C ARG A 61 -0.95 7.16 9.35
N LYS A 62 -0.01 7.98 8.90
CA LYS A 62 -0.27 9.37 8.54
C LYS A 62 -1.21 9.47 7.35
N VAL A 63 -0.93 8.75 6.26
CA VAL A 63 -1.82 8.77 5.09
C VAL A 63 -3.18 8.18 5.41
N SER A 64 -3.25 7.19 6.29
CA SER A 64 -4.51 6.56 6.71
C SER A 64 -5.37 7.48 7.59
N SER A 65 -4.75 8.47 8.24
CA SER A 65 -5.45 9.40 9.12
C SER A 65 -5.90 10.67 8.43
N LYS A 66 -5.52 10.89 7.18
CA LYS A 66 -5.90 12.10 6.43
C LYS A 66 -7.32 12.01 5.92
N SER A 67 -7.96 13.18 5.79
CA SER A 67 -9.19 13.35 5.02
C SER A 67 -8.83 13.79 3.61
N TYR A 68 -9.33 13.07 2.62
CA TYR A 68 -9.05 13.36 1.21
C TYR A 68 -10.19 14.12 0.52
N ASN A 69 -11.20 14.55 1.28
CA ASN A 69 -12.36 15.27 0.75
C ASN A 69 -12.21 16.79 0.77
N SER A 70 -11.16 17.30 1.42
CA SER A 70 -10.91 18.74 1.52
C SER A 70 -9.68 19.12 0.68
N ASN A 71 -9.57 20.40 0.36
CA ASN A 71 -8.43 20.94 -0.40
C ASN A 71 -7.17 21.08 0.45
N CYS A 72 -7.25 20.87 1.75
CA CYS A 72 -6.10 20.87 2.64
C CYS A 72 -5.99 19.52 3.33
N ASP A 73 -4.74 19.16 3.63
CA ASP A 73 -4.44 17.90 4.34
C ASP A 73 -4.87 18.03 5.80
N ILE A 74 -6.03 17.51 6.11
CA ILE A 74 -6.56 17.50 7.48
C ILE A 74 -6.37 16.10 8.05
N ILE A 75 -5.66 16.03 9.18
CA ILE A 75 -5.50 14.78 9.92
C ILE A 75 -6.71 14.61 10.84
N ARG A 76 -7.39 13.48 10.69
CA ARG A 76 -8.55 13.15 11.54
C ARG A 76 -8.05 12.62 12.88
N VAL A 77 -8.46 13.25 13.95
CA VAL A 77 -7.97 12.96 15.31
C VAL A 77 -8.34 11.55 15.77
N ASN A 78 -9.52 11.07 15.39
CA ASN A 78 -10.03 9.77 15.84
C ASN A 78 -10.16 8.77 14.66
N ALA A 79 -9.27 8.88 13.69
CA ALA A 79 -9.30 7.98 12.55
C ALA A 79 -9.01 6.54 12.99
N LYS A 80 -9.85 5.60 12.54
CA LYS A 80 -9.58 4.18 12.71
C LYS A 80 -8.61 3.73 11.63
N VAL A 81 -7.38 3.42 12.04
CA VAL A 81 -6.34 2.96 11.13
C VAL A 81 -6.24 1.45 11.22
N THR A 82 -6.40 0.77 10.08
CA THR A 82 -6.19 -0.68 10.03
C THR A 82 -4.73 -0.98 10.40
N PRO A 83 -4.46 -1.95 11.27
CA PRO A 83 -3.09 -2.27 11.65
C PRO A 83 -2.20 -2.57 10.45
N PHE A 84 -0.96 -2.14 10.50
CA PHE A 84 -0.01 -2.20 9.40
C PHE A 84 0.24 -3.62 8.88
N ASN A 85 0.19 -4.63 9.76
CA ASN A 85 0.37 -6.03 9.36
C ASN A 85 -0.68 -6.51 8.36
N MET A 86 -1.87 -5.92 8.39
CA MET A 86 -2.97 -6.31 7.52
C MET A 86 -2.69 -5.99 6.04
N PRO A 87 -2.51 -4.71 5.66
CA PRO A 87 -2.22 -4.43 4.25
C PRO A 87 -0.85 -4.94 3.82
N PHE A 88 0.13 -4.97 4.72
CA PHE A 88 1.46 -5.49 4.40
C PHE A 88 1.39 -6.92 3.88
N PHE A 89 0.61 -7.76 4.54
CA PHE A 89 0.41 -9.14 4.11
C PHE A 89 -0.59 -9.24 2.95
N HIS A 90 -1.77 -8.64 3.10
CA HIS A 90 -2.88 -8.87 2.16
C HIS A 90 -2.66 -8.27 0.78
N LEU A 91 -1.79 -7.27 0.65
CA LEU A 91 -1.44 -6.73 -0.68
C LEU A 91 -0.76 -7.80 -1.55
N ASN A 92 -0.24 -8.88 -0.94
CA ASN A 92 0.33 -10.01 -1.66
C ASN A 92 -0.69 -10.76 -2.54
N ALA A 93 -1.98 -10.48 -2.40
CA ALA A 93 -3.00 -11.00 -3.32
C ALA A 93 -2.94 -10.32 -4.70
N GLU A 94 -2.30 -9.14 -4.80
CA GLU A 94 -2.19 -8.39 -6.04
C GLU A 94 -0.95 -8.83 -6.81
N GLU A 95 -1.04 -8.80 -8.13
CA GLU A 95 0.03 -9.31 -9.01
C GLU A 95 1.31 -8.46 -8.96
N TYR A 96 1.20 -7.20 -8.56
CA TYR A 96 2.33 -6.26 -8.61
C TYR A 96 3.17 -6.22 -7.33
N TYR A 97 2.76 -6.92 -6.27
CA TYR A 97 3.40 -6.90 -4.95
C TYR A 97 3.68 -8.32 -4.49
N HIS A 98 4.88 -8.54 -3.97
CA HIS A 98 5.36 -9.87 -3.61
C HIS A 98 6.00 -9.87 -2.24
N ILE A 99 5.93 -11.01 -1.56
CA ILE A 99 6.60 -11.19 -0.27
C ILE A 99 7.69 -12.25 -0.42
N LYS A 100 8.89 -11.90 0.02
CA LYS A 100 9.97 -12.88 0.15
C LYS A 100 9.95 -13.44 1.56
N TRP A 101 9.55 -14.70 1.66
CA TRP A 101 9.48 -15.42 2.92
C TRP A 101 10.85 -16.03 3.26
N ASN A 102 11.18 -16.04 4.57
CA ASN A 102 12.39 -16.69 5.04
C ASN A 102 12.11 -18.02 5.72
N THR A 103 10.87 -18.48 5.70
CA THR A 103 10.45 -19.75 6.33
C THR A 103 10.24 -20.84 5.28
N LYS A 104 10.52 -22.09 5.66
CA LYS A 104 10.18 -23.27 4.86
C LYS A 104 8.80 -23.80 5.18
N ASN A 105 8.16 -23.27 6.21
CA ASN A 105 6.82 -23.65 6.60
C ASN A 105 5.79 -23.20 5.56
N GLU A 106 4.62 -23.81 5.62
CA GLU A 106 3.51 -23.40 4.77
C GLU A 106 3.16 -21.93 5.03
N LYS A 107 3.03 -21.16 3.94
CA LYS A 107 2.73 -19.75 4.03
C LYS A 107 1.25 -19.51 4.29
N PRO A 108 0.89 -18.46 5.06
CA PRO A 108 -0.52 -18.15 5.29
C PRO A 108 -1.28 -17.89 3.99
N SER A 109 -2.53 -18.35 3.96
CA SER A 109 -3.43 -18.01 2.85
C SER A 109 -4.02 -16.64 3.04
N GLN A 110 -4.64 -16.09 1.99
CA GLN A 110 -5.31 -14.78 2.08
C GLN A 110 -6.52 -14.79 3.02
N ALA A 111 -7.05 -15.98 3.35
CA ALA A 111 -8.12 -16.11 4.33
C ALA A 111 -7.63 -15.96 5.77
N GLN A 112 -6.33 -16.01 5.99
CA GLN A 112 -5.70 -15.87 7.31
C GLN A 112 -5.21 -14.42 7.49
N SER A 113 -5.04 -14.02 8.74
CA SER A 113 -4.51 -12.71 9.09
C SER A 113 -3.34 -12.89 10.05
N PRO A 114 -2.13 -13.12 9.51
CA PRO A 114 -0.96 -13.37 10.36
C PRO A 114 -0.66 -12.18 11.26
N SER A 115 -0.20 -12.50 12.48
CA SER A 115 0.15 -11.49 13.46
C SER A 115 1.42 -10.73 13.07
N SER A 116 1.62 -9.56 13.67
CA SER A 116 2.86 -8.80 13.48
C SER A 116 4.10 -9.61 13.89
N LYS A 117 3.99 -10.40 14.96
CA LYS A 117 5.08 -11.28 15.40
C LYS A 117 5.43 -12.29 14.31
N TYR A 118 4.40 -12.94 13.74
CA TYR A 118 4.62 -13.92 12.66
C TYR A 118 5.33 -13.28 11.47
N LEU A 119 4.88 -12.10 11.06
CA LEU A 119 5.49 -11.41 9.90
C LEU A 119 6.94 -11.02 10.18
N ARG A 120 7.23 -10.51 11.39
CA ARG A 120 8.61 -10.16 11.75
C ARG A 120 9.55 -11.37 11.71
N GLU A 121 9.06 -12.52 12.10
CA GLU A 121 9.87 -13.74 12.19
C GLU A 121 10.03 -14.48 10.85
N ASN A 122 9.07 -14.31 9.93
CA ASN A 122 8.99 -15.16 8.74
C ASN A 122 9.12 -14.43 7.41
N ILE A 123 9.19 -13.11 7.39
CA ILE A 123 9.35 -12.33 6.16
C ILE A 123 10.73 -11.67 6.13
N ASP A 124 11.43 -11.81 5.00
CA ASP A 124 12.64 -11.01 4.75
C ASP A 124 12.23 -9.59 4.36
N TYR A 125 11.46 -9.46 3.28
CA TYR A 125 10.96 -8.17 2.81
C TYR A 125 9.84 -8.41 1.78
N ALA A 126 9.11 -7.35 1.47
CA ALA A 126 8.22 -7.33 0.32
C ALA A 126 8.89 -6.55 -0.81
N TYR A 127 8.41 -6.73 -2.03
CA TYR A 127 8.94 -6.02 -3.19
C TYR A 127 7.87 -5.88 -4.26
N LEU A 128 8.07 -4.89 -5.13
CA LEU A 128 7.20 -4.65 -6.25
C LEU A 128 7.77 -5.32 -7.51
N ASP A 129 6.93 -5.54 -8.52
CA ASP A 129 7.45 -5.90 -9.84
C ASP A 129 8.58 -4.92 -10.20
N PRO A 130 9.70 -5.40 -10.75
CA PRO A 130 10.82 -4.50 -11.09
C PRO A 130 10.40 -3.35 -12.00
N GLU A 131 9.47 -3.59 -12.92
CA GLU A 131 8.99 -2.56 -13.84
C GLU A 131 8.16 -1.49 -13.13
N LEU A 132 7.34 -1.88 -12.14
CA LEU A 132 6.61 -0.91 -11.32
C LEU A 132 7.56 -0.12 -10.45
N TRP A 133 8.55 -0.79 -9.84
CA TRP A 133 9.58 -0.11 -9.05
C TRP A 133 10.29 0.95 -9.89
N ASP A 134 10.69 0.62 -11.11
CA ASP A 134 11.38 1.55 -12.01
C ASP A 134 10.50 2.75 -12.36
N LEU A 135 9.22 2.52 -12.65
CA LEU A 135 8.26 3.61 -12.91
C LEU A 135 8.17 4.56 -11.73
N LEU A 136 8.15 4.03 -10.51
CA LEU A 136 8.01 4.83 -9.29
C LEU A 136 9.26 5.63 -8.94
N GLN A 137 10.37 5.45 -9.65
CA GLN A 137 11.55 6.29 -9.49
C GLN A 137 11.38 7.65 -10.17
N ASN A 138 10.38 7.80 -11.03
CA ASN A 138 10.08 9.04 -11.72
C ASN A 138 9.06 9.85 -10.89
N PRO A 139 9.38 11.09 -10.47
CA PRO A 139 8.46 11.92 -9.68
C PRO A 139 7.13 12.18 -10.36
N LEU A 140 7.12 12.33 -11.68
CA LEU A 140 5.87 12.55 -12.42
C LEU A 140 4.96 11.33 -12.38
N VAL A 141 5.53 10.13 -12.47
CA VAL A 141 4.77 8.89 -12.35
C VAL A 141 4.20 8.75 -10.95
N ARG A 142 5.00 9.04 -9.92
CA ARG A 142 4.52 9.00 -8.54
C ARG A 142 3.31 9.92 -8.35
N ASP A 143 3.39 11.15 -8.86
CA ASP A 143 2.28 12.10 -8.75
C ASP A 143 1.03 11.61 -9.46
N GLU A 144 1.18 11.05 -10.66
CA GLU A 144 0.05 10.54 -11.43
C GLU A 144 -0.62 9.35 -10.72
N PHE A 145 0.17 8.41 -10.22
CA PHE A 145 -0.37 7.26 -9.50
C PHE A 145 -1.01 7.68 -8.18
N ARG A 146 -0.39 8.62 -7.46
CA ARG A 146 -0.94 9.16 -6.21
C ARG A 146 -2.31 9.78 -6.45
N LYS A 147 -2.43 10.65 -7.45
CA LYS A 147 -3.70 11.28 -7.81
C LYS A 147 -4.75 10.25 -8.20
N ALA A 148 -4.37 9.26 -9.00
CA ALA A 148 -5.29 8.22 -9.44
C ALA A 148 -5.83 7.42 -8.25
N ILE A 149 -4.97 7.03 -7.32
CA ILE A 149 -5.36 6.26 -6.13
C ILE A 149 -6.28 7.10 -5.24
N ILE A 150 -5.91 8.34 -4.97
CA ILE A 150 -6.72 9.24 -4.13
C ILE A 150 -8.10 9.43 -4.74
N ASN A 151 -8.16 9.75 -6.03
CA ASN A 151 -9.43 10.00 -6.70
C ASN A 151 -10.32 8.77 -6.79
N HIS A 152 -9.73 7.60 -6.98
CA HIS A 152 -10.49 6.37 -7.16
C HIS A 152 -10.97 5.75 -5.85
N TYR A 153 -10.16 5.76 -4.80
CA TYR A 153 -10.46 5.03 -3.56
C TYR A 153 -10.74 5.93 -2.36
N LEU A 154 -10.10 7.08 -2.27
CA LEU A 154 -10.00 7.80 -0.99
C LEU A 154 -10.91 9.01 -0.88
N LYS A 155 -11.44 9.49 -1.98
CA LYS A 155 -12.45 10.56 -1.95
C LYS A 155 -13.81 9.94 -1.76
N GLU A 156 -14.52 10.37 -0.72
CA GLU A 156 -15.90 9.94 -0.53
C GLU A 156 -16.79 10.62 -1.55
N GLU A 157 -17.79 9.89 -2.03
CA GLU A 157 -18.80 10.48 -2.89
C GLU A 157 -19.63 11.45 -2.07
N LYS A 158 -19.83 12.65 -2.60
CA LYS A 158 -20.78 13.59 -2.01
C LYS A 158 -22.17 13.18 -2.44
N GLU A 159 -23.00 12.94 -1.47
CA GLU A 159 -24.41 12.74 -1.71
C GLU A 159 -25.05 13.99 -2.33
#